data_999f11d6d70227952a54f8e89349eb72
#
_entry.id   999f11d6d70227952a54f8e89349eb72
#
_cell.length_a   1.000
_cell.length_b   1.000
_cell.length_c   1.000
_cell.angle_alpha   90.00
_cell.angle_beta   90.00
_cell.angle_gamma   90.00
#
_symmetry.space_group_name_H-M   'P 1'
#
loop_
_entity.id
_entity.type
_entity.pdbx_description
1 polymer ?
#
loop_
_entity_poly.entity_id
_entity_poly.type
_entity_poly.pdbx_seq_one_letter_code
_entity_poly.pdbx_strand_id
1 'polypeptide(L)'
;MKTNKLNTKDSAVIKKFTEEDKKVISYPRKNMEDSSIDKRNLGVEFRKNKIANISINRSAIERRCANYGVRRSIKKQQQAAWLLKAITLIDLTTLSGDDTEARVRRLCSKAKQPLNPDLKKSLAIESLEISVAAVCVYHDMLAASKKALKNSKVKLAAVSTGFPAGLSPLP
;
A
#
# COMPACT_ATOMS: atom_id res chain seq x y z
N MET A 1 8.17 32.15 11.86
CA MET A 1 7.80 30.75 11.77
C MET A 1 6.86 30.42 12.93
N LYS A 2 5.57 30.30 12.68
CA LYS A 2 4.58 29.93 13.72
C LYS A 2 4.50 28.41 13.77
N THR A 3 5.01 27.80 14.83
CA THR A 3 4.83 26.41 15.13
C THR A 3 3.36 26.16 15.45
N ASN A 4 2.66 25.42 14.57
CA ASN A 4 1.32 24.93 14.83
C ASN A 4 1.40 23.95 16.02
N LYS A 5 1.09 24.44 17.22
CA LYS A 5 0.79 23.58 18.37
C LYS A 5 -0.48 22.79 18.03
N LEU A 6 -0.35 21.49 17.80
CA LEU A 6 -1.49 20.58 17.72
C LEU A 6 -2.34 20.78 18.97
N ASN A 7 -3.60 21.04 18.74
CA ASN A 7 -4.60 21.35 19.77
C ASN A 7 -4.74 20.12 20.69
N THR A 8 -4.31 20.26 21.94
CA THR A 8 -4.29 19.18 22.94
C THR A 8 -5.68 18.63 23.32
N LYS A 9 -6.76 19.21 22.80
CA LYS A 9 -8.12 18.70 23.01
C LYS A 9 -8.49 17.49 22.15
N ASP A 10 -7.77 17.24 21.04
CA ASP A 10 -8.03 16.08 20.17
C ASP A 10 -7.29 14.80 20.59
N SER A 11 -6.33 14.92 21.51
CA SER A 11 -5.53 13.78 21.99
C SER A 11 -6.29 12.83 22.94
N ALA A 12 -7.44 13.23 23.44
CA ALA A 12 -8.21 12.45 24.44
C ALA A 12 -9.15 11.39 23.82
N VAL A 13 -9.26 11.27 22.50
CA VAL A 13 -10.29 10.45 21.85
C VAL A 13 -9.76 9.17 21.21
N ILE A 14 -8.45 9.03 21.03
CA ILE A 14 -7.88 7.80 20.47
C ILE A 14 -7.56 6.84 21.62
N LYS A 15 -8.48 5.91 21.89
CA LYS A 15 -8.19 4.78 22.79
C LYS A 15 -7.07 3.93 22.19
N LYS A 16 -6.22 3.38 23.06
CA LYS A 16 -5.18 2.43 22.63
C LYS A 16 -5.80 1.27 21.86
N PHE A 17 -5.11 0.79 20.83
CA PHE A 17 -5.57 -0.35 20.04
C PHE A 17 -5.64 -1.61 20.89
N THR A 18 -6.72 -2.38 20.74
CA THR A 18 -6.88 -3.72 21.31
C THR A 18 -6.08 -4.75 20.51
N GLU A 19 -5.93 -5.96 21.06
CA GLU A 19 -5.30 -7.05 20.32
C GLU A 19 -6.08 -7.43 19.04
N GLU A 20 -7.40 -7.25 19.03
CA GLU A 20 -8.23 -7.48 17.83
C GLU A 20 -7.95 -6.42 16.75
N ASP A 21 -7.81 -5.15 17.12
CA ASP A 21 -7.43 -4.09 16.19
C ASP A 21 -6.04 -4.36 15.57
N LYS A 22 -5.09 -4.84 16.39
CA LYS A 22 -3.75 -5.23 15.92
C LYS A 22 -3.79 -6.39 14.93
N LYS A 23 -4.69 -7.36 15.11
CA LYS A 23 -4.90 -8.46 14.14
C LYS A 23 -5.42 -7.97 12.79
N VAL A 24 -6.24 -6.92 12.75
CA VAL A 24 -6.68 -6.32 11.48
C VAL A 24 -5.51 -5.69 10.73
N ILE A 25 -4.59 -5.05 11.44
CA ILE A 25 -3.41 -4.38 10.87
C ILE A 25 -2.38 -5.41 10.42
N SER A 26 -2.08 -6.39 11.29
CA SER A 26 -1.13 -7.47 11.02
C SER A 26 -1.81 -8.57 10.19
N TYR A 27 -1.52 -8.63 8.90
CA TYR A 27 -1.88 -9.81 8.12
C TYR A 27 -0.81 -10.88 8.34
N PRO A 28 -1.15 -12.11 8.73
CA PRO A 28 -0.17 -13.19 8.70
C PRO A 28 0.27 -13.38 7.26
N ARG A 29 1.45 -12.84 6.91
CA ARG A 29 2.10 -13.22 5.66
C ARG A 29 2.52 -14.68 5.87
N LYS A 30 1.77 -15.61 5.28
CA LYS A 30 2.25 -16.99 5.13
C LYS A 30 3.63 -16.89 4.51
N ASN A 31 4.62 -17.48 5.17
CA ASN A 31 5.95 -17.62 4.60
C ASN A 31 5.81 -18.27 3.23
N MET A 32 6.23 -17.56 2.18
CA MET A 32 6.10 -18.02 0.79
C MET A 32 7.21 -19.03 0.44
N GLU A 33 7.61 -19.86 1.38
CA GLU A 33 8.51 -21.03 1.16
C GLU A 33 7.75 -22.29 0.77
N ASP A 34 6.41 -22.18 0.67
CA ASP A 34 5.58 -23.32 0.29
C ASP A 34 5.66 -23.52 -1.24
N SER A 35 6.13 -24.69 -1.63
CA SER A 35 6.23 -25.18 -3.02
C SER A 35 4.90 -25.22 -3.80
N SER A 36 3.83 -24.69 -3.20
CA SER A 36 2.51 -24.50 -3.83
C SER A 36 2.45 -23.27 -4.75
N ILE A 37 3.52 -22.49 -4.88
CA ILE A 37 3.55 -21.29 -5.75
C ILE A 37 3.28 -21.68 -7.21
N ASP A 38 3.72 -22.85 -7.63
CA ASP A 38 3.51 -23.34 -8.99
C ASP A 38 2.04 -23.63 -9.36
N LYS A 39 1.16 -23.72 -8.34
CA LYS A 39 -0.29 -23.92 -8.54
C LYS A 39 -1.10 -22.64 -8.43
N ARG A 40 -0.46 -21.53 -8.03
CA ARG A 40 -1.13 -20.24 -7.86
C ARG A 40 -1.17 -19.52 -9.21
N ASN A 41 -2.38 -19.21 -9.68
CA ASN A 41 -2.59 -18.53 -10.96
C ASN A 41 -2.11 -19.34 -12.17
N LEU A 42 -2.38 -20.63 -12.17
CA LEU A 42 -2.28 -21.39 -13.40
C LEU A 42 -3.13 -20.68 -14.44
N GLY A 43 -2.51 -20.28 -15.55
CA GLY A 43 -3.20 -19.70 -16.68
C GLY A 43 -4.35 -20.62 -17.11
N VAL A 44 -5.47 -20.06 -17.47
CA VAL A 44 -6.57 -20.79 -18.07
C VAL A 44 -6.64 -20.46 -19.56
N GLU A 45 -6.98 -21.45 -20.36
CA GLU A 45 -7.19 -21.25 -21.78
C GLU A 45 -8.25 -20.13 -22.01
N PHE A 46 -7.94 -19.20 -22.90
CA PHE A 46 -8.86 -18.16 -23.29
C PHE A 46 -10.06 -18.76 -24.03
N ARG A 47 -11.24 -18.65 -23.46
CA ARG A 47 -12.50 -19.13 -24.05
C ARG A 47 -13.40 -17.98 -24.38
N LYS A 48 -13.45 -17.59 -25.66
CA LYS A 48 -14.25 -16.47 -26.17
C LYS A 48 -15.72 -16.56 -25.75
N ASN A 49 -16.29 -17.77 -25.72
CA ASN A 49 -17.68 -18.00 -25.32
C ASN A 49 -17.98 -17.63 -23.86
N LYS A 50 -16.99 -17.70 -22.97
CA LYS A 50 -17.17 -17.25 -21.59
C LYS A 50 -17.33 -15.74 -21.46
N ILE A 51 -16.82 -14.98 -22.42
CA ILE A 51 -16.88 -13.51 -22.43
C ILE A 51 -18.05 -13.02 -23.27
N ALA A 52 -18.35 -13.69 -24.38
CA ALA A 52 -19.41 -13.28 -25.32
C ALA A 52 -20.81 -13.18 -24.69
N ASN A 53 -21.06 -13.96 -23.64
CA ASN A 53 -22.36 -14.02 -22.95
C ASN A 53 -22.41 -13.16 -21.66
N ILE A 54 -21.36 -12.35 -21.39
CA ILE A 54 -21.36 -11.47 -20.21
C ILE A 54 -22.20 -10.23 -20.55
N SER A 55 -23.35 -10.12 -19.86
CA SER A 55 -24.18 -8.91 -19.91
C SER A 55 -23.89 -8.05 -18.69
N ILE A 56 -23.56 -6.78 -18.94
CA ILE A 56 -23.29 -5.80 -17.89
C ILE A 56 -24.52 -4.88 -17.76
N ASN A 57 -25.18 -4.96 -16.61
CA ASN A 57 -26.26 -4.03 -16.30
C ASN A 57 -25.67 -2.74 -15.69
N ARG A 58 -25.43 -1.75 -16.53
CA ARG A 58 -24.85 -0.46 -16.13
C ARG A 58 -25.66 0.23 -15.04
N SER A 59 -26.99 0.29 -15.16
CA SER A 59 -27.86 0.94 -14.19
C SER A 59 -27.78 0.29 -12.81
N ALA A 60 -27.63 -1.03 -12.75
CA ALA A 60 -27.46 -1.74 -11.49
C ALA A 60 -26.10 -1.43 -10.84
N ILE A 61 -25.05 -1.32 -11.65
CA ILE A 61 -23.71 -0.97 -11.17
C ILE A 61 -23.70 0.47 -10.65
N GLU A 62 -24.25 1.42 -11.40
CA GLU A 62 -24.31 2.84 -11.02
C GLU A 62 -25.08 3.03 -9.70
N ARG A 63 -26.23 2.39 -9.54
CA ARG A 63 -26.99 2.40 -8.28
C ARG A 63 -26.19 1.81 -7.11
N ARG A 64 -25.46 0.73 -7.36
CA ARG A 64 -24.60 0.10 -6.34
C ARG A 64 -23.47 1.04 -5.92
N CYS A 65 -22.81 1.69 -6.89
CA CYS A 65 -21.75 2.67 -6.64
C CYS A 65 -22.28 3.89 -5.87
N ALA A 66 -23.42 4.45 -6.25
CA ALA A 66 -24.05 5.57 -5.57
C ALA A 66 -24.34 5.27 -4.09
N ASN A 67 -24.70 4.03 -3.78
CA ASN A 67 -24.97 3.62 -2.40
C ASN A 67 -23.70 3.52 -1.52
N TYR A 68 -22.50 3.43 -2.08
CA TYR A 68 -21.28 3.32 -1.25
C TYR A 68 -21.03 4.58 -0.41
N GLY A 69 -21.31 5.77 -0.97
CA GLY A 69 -21.10 7.05 -0.26
C GLY A 69 -22.03 7.25 0.94
N VAL A 70 -23.23 6.65 0.91
CA VAL A 70 -24.23 6.78 1.97
C VAL A 70 -24.24 5.61 2.95
N ARG A 71 -23.48 4.56 2.70
CA ARG A 71 -23.34 3.43 3.62
C ARG A 71 -22.71 3.87 4.93
N ARG A 72 -23.11 3.21 6.02
CA ARG A 72 -22.51 3.41 7.33
C ARG A 72 -20.99 3.18 7.25
N SER A 73 -20.20 4.24 7.46
CA SER A 73 -18.74 4.16 7.47
C SER A 73 -18.23 3.64 8.81
N ILE A 74 -17.07 2.98 8.76
CA ILE A 74 -16.30 2.63 9.95
C ILE A 74 -15.79 3.93 10.58
N LYS A 75 -15.87 4.05 11.91
CA LYS A 75 -15.50 5.28 12.62
C LYS A 75 -14.51 5.01 13.75
N LYS A 76 -13.92 6.09 14.24
CA LYS A 76 -13.04 6.11 15.41
C LYS A 76 -11.87 5.12 15.28
N GLN A 77 -11.66 4.27 16.27
CA GLN A 77 -10.56 3.34 16.40
C GLN A 77 -10.52 2.31 15.26
N GLN A 78 -11.67 1.76 14.88
CA GLN A 78 -11.75 0.82 13.76
C GLN A 78 -11.36 1.50 12.44
N GLN A 79 -11.75 2.76 12.23
CA GLN A 79 -11.32 3.52 11.06
C GLN A 79 -9.80 3.71 11.06
N ALA A 80 -9.20 4.04 12.20
CA ALA A 80 -7.75 4.15 12.32
C ALA A 80 -7.04 2.82 12.01
N ALA A 81 -7.56 1.69 12.51
CA ALA A 81 -7.02 0.36 12.19
C ALA A 81 -7.06 0.05 10.69
N TRP A 82 -8.16 0.37 10.02
CA TRP A 82 -8.28 0.20 8.58
C TRP A 82 -7.37 1.13 7.78
N LEU A 83 -7.16 2.36 8.23
CA LEU A 83 -6.19 3.28 7.61
C LEU A 83 -4.76 2.75 7.75
N LEU A 84 -4.38 2.25 8.93
CA LEU A 84 -3.09 1.61 9.14
C LEU A 84 -2.95 0.35 8.26
N LYS A 85 -4.02 -0.44 8.13
CA LYS A 85 -4.05 -1.57 7.20
C LYS A 85 -3.86 -1.13 5.76
N ALA A 86 -4.53 -0.05 5.33
CA ALA A 86 -4.37 0.49 3.98
C ALA A 86 -2.92 0.86 3.68
N ILE A 87 -2.18 1.45 4.65
CA ILE A 87 -0.76 1.76 4.49
C ILE A 87 0.05 0.50 4.12
N THR A 88 -0.26 -0.64 4.72
CA THR A 88 0.47 -1.90 4.43
C THR A 88 0.16 -2.49 3.05
N LEU A 89 -0.80 -1.93 2.33
CA LEU A 89 -1.23 -2.36 0.99
C LEU A 89 -0.80 -1.37 -0.10
N ILE A 90 -0.17 -0.26 0.27
CA ILE A 90 0.26 0.77 -0.70
C ILE A 90 1.42 0.24 -1.54
N ASP A 91 1.33 0.43 -2.84
CA ASP A 91 2.46 0.45 -3.76
C ASP A 91 2.93 1.90 -3.93
N LEU A 92 4.01 2.25 -3.24
CA LEU A 92 4.50 3.61 -3.20
C LEU A 92 5.34 3.91 -4.44
N THR A 93 4.76 4.65 -5.37
CA THR A 93 5.26 4.83 -6.73
C THR A 93 5.84 6.22 -6.95
N THR A 94 6.94 6.31 -7.67
CA THR A 94 7.43 7.52 -8.33
C THR A 94 7.82 7.18 -9.76
N LEU A 95 7.28 7.95 -10.71
CA LEU A 95 7.51 7.79 -12.16
C LEU A 95 7.75 9.16 -12.80
N SER A 96 8.45 10.01 -12.09
CA SER A 96 8.81 11.34 -12.58
C SER A 96 10.09 11.27 -13.41
N GLY A 97 10.11 11.96 -14.55
CA GLY A 97 11.30 11.99 -15.42
C GLY A 97 12.51 12.70 -14.80
N ASP A 98 12.29 13.44 -13.71
CA ASP A 98 13.32 14.15 -12.93
C ASP A 98 13.71 13.42 -11.63
N ASP A 99 13.35 12.16 -11.50
CA ASP A 99 13.71 11.39 -10.31
C ASP A 99 15.22 11.22 -10.21
N THR A 100 15.72 11.42 -9.01
CA THR A 100 17.11 11.19 -8.66
C THR A 100 17.23 10.05 -7.66
N GLU A 101 18.42 9.41 -7.60
CA GLU A 101 18.69 8.39 -6.58
C GLU A 101 18.41 8.89 -5.15
N ALA A 102 18.71 10.16 -4.87
CA ALA A 102 18.47 10.72 -3.54
C ALA A 102 16.98 10.82 -3.22
N ARG A 103 16.14 11.19 -4.20
CA ARG A 103 14.67 11.21 -4.07
C ARG A 103 14.14 9.82 -3.85
N VAL A 104 14.60 8.85 -4.65
CA VAL A 104 14.20 7.44 -4.54
C VAL A 104 14.64 6.83 -3.19
N ARG A 105 15.85 7.12 -2.72
CA ARG A 105 16.29 6.69 -1.37
C ARG A 105 15.38 7.22 -0.26
N ARG A 106 14.95 8.49 -0.35
CA ARG A 106 13.98 9.07 0.61
C ARG A 106 12.62 8.37 0.52
N LEU A 107 12.16 8.06 -0.70
CA LEU A 107 10.92 7.30 -0.91
C LEU A 107 11.01 5.91 -0.24
N CYS A 108 12.11 5.21 -0.44
CA CYS A 108 12.36 3.91 0.19
C CYS A 108 12.40 3.99 1.72
N SER A 109 12.97 5.07 2.28
CA SER A 109 12.95 5.30 3.72
C SER A 109 11.54 5.50 4.25
N LYS A 110 10.71 6.28 3.56
CA LYS A 110 9.28 6.44 3.88
C LYS A 110 8.53 5.11 3.76
N ALA A 111 8.85 4.31 2.75
CA ALA A 111 8.24 3.01 2.54
C ALA A 111 8.50 2.04 3.71
N LYS A 112 9.72 2.06 4.26
CA LYS A 112 10.09 1.24 5.41
C LYS A 112 9.47 1.74 6.73
N GLN A 113 9.34 3.05 6.89
CA GLN A 113 8.83 3.69 8.09
C GLN A 113 7.80 4.77 7.74
N PRO A 114 6.59 4.37 7.31
CA PRO A 114 5.56 5.30 6.87
C PRO A 114 4.93 6.09 8.03
N LEU A 115 5.11 5.64 9.27
CA LEU A 115 4.53 6.25 10.46
C LEU A 115 5.61 6.89 11.33
N ASN A 116 5.27 8.06 11.88
CA ASN A 116 6.08 8.71 12.90
C ASN A 116 6.12 7.81 14.16
N PRO A 117 7.30 7.63 14.81
CA PRO A 117 7.44 6.90 16.07
C PRO A 117 6.51 7.39 17.18
N ASP A 118 6.32 8.70 17.33
CA ASP A 118 5.43 9.27 18.34
C ASP A 118 3.96 8.84 18.11
N LEU A 119 3.53 8.78 16.85
CA LEU A 119 2.20 8.26 16.52
C LEU A 119 2.07 6.78 16.85
N LYS A 120 3.09 5.97 16.55
CA LYS A 120 3.08 4.54 16.93
C LYS A 120 2.97 4.37 18.43
N LYS A 121 3.70 5.17 19.22
CA LYS A 121 3.66 5.18 20.68
C LYS A 121 2.28 5.59 21.20
N SER A 122 1.69 6.68 20.67
CA SER A 122 0.37 7.15 21.11
C SER A 122 -0.73 6.12 20.85
N LEU A 123 -0.59 5.32 19.80
CA LEU A 123 -1.53 4.25 19.43
C LEU A 123 -1.21 2.90 20.13
N ALA A 124 -0.11 2.81 20.87
CA ALA A 124 0.39 1.57 21.50
C ALA A 124 0.59 0.42 20.47
N ILE A 125 1.19 0.76 19.32
CA ILE A 125 1.48 -0.18 18.21
C ILE A 125 2.97 -0.25 17.85
N GLU A 126 3.86 0.07 18.80
CA GLU A 126 5.31 0.04 18.59
C GLU A 126 5.81 -1.35 18.19
N SER A 127 5.17 -2.40 18.71
CA SER A 127 5.48 -3.78 18.38
C SER A 127 5.10 -4.20 16.96
N LEU A 128 4.27 -3.41 16.27
CA LEU A 128 3.86 -3.72 14.92
C LEU A 128 4.86 -3.20 13.89
N GLU A 129 5.34 -4.10 13.05
CA GLU A 129 6.13 -3.75 11.87
C GLU A 129 5.19 -3.26 10.76
N ILE A 130 5.01 -1.95 10.66
CA ILE A 130 4.19 -1.34 9.62
C ILE A 130 5.11 -0.74 8.57
N SER A 131 5.03 -1.27 7.37
CA SER A 131 5.69 -0.77 6.16
C SER A 131 4.70 -0.81 5.01
N VAL A 132 4.97 -0.11 3.92
CA VAL A 132 4.19 -0.25 2.69
C VAL A 132 4.43 -1.62 2.03
N ALA A 133 3.56 -2.03 1.11
CA ALA A 133 3.67 -3.30 0.41
C ALA A 133 4.86 -3.31 -0.56
N ALA A 134 4.97 -2.28 -1.39
CA ALA A 134 5.99 -2.18 -2.42
C ALA A 134 6.43 -0.73 -2.67
N VAL A 135 7.57 -0.60 -3.34
CA VAL A 135 8.04 0.62 -4.00
C VAL A 135 8.13 0.33 -5.48
N CYS A 136 7.53 1.19 -6.32
CA CYS A 136 7.57 1.07 -7.77
C CYS A 136 8.30 2.27 -8.37
N VAL A 137 9.26 1.99 -9.26
CA VAL A 137 10.13 2.98 -9.88
C VAL A 137 10.42 2.63 -11.34
N TYR A 138 11.03 3.55 -12.08
CA TYR A 138 11.61 3.24 -13.37
C TYR A 138 12.83 2.31 -13.25
N HIS A 139 13.16 1.63 -14.35
CA HIS A 139 14.25 0.64 -14.42
C HIS A 139 15.60 1.20 -13.93
N ASP A 140 15.94 2.43 -14.30
CA ASP A 140 17.19 3.10 -13.92
C ASP A 140 17.34 3.26 -12.40
N MET A 141 16.24 3.34 -11.69
CA MET A 141 16.21 3.53 -10.24
C MET A 141 16.21 2.21 -9.46
N LEU A 142 16.18 1.05 -10.15
CA LEU A 142 16.13 -0.25 -9.49
C LEU A 142 17.35 -0.52 -8.61
N ALA A 143 18.55 -0.21 -9.09
CA ALA A 143 19.79 -0.45 -8.34
C ALA A 143 19.82 0.35 -7.03
N ALA A 144 19.47 1.64 -7.09
CA ALA A 144 19.39 2.53 -5.94
C ALA A 144 18.30 2.07 -4.95
N SER A 145 17.14 1.68 -5.47
CA SER A 145 16.01 1.19 -4.67
C SER A 145 16.35 -0.12 -3.98
N LYS A 146 16.94 -1.10 -4.69
CA LYS A 146 17.38 -2.39 -4.14
C LYS A 146 18.36 -2.20 -2.98
N LYS A 147 19.33 -1.30 -3.15
CA LYS A 147 20.29 -0.95 -2.09
C LYS A 147 19.60 -0.34 -0.88
N ALA A 148 18.66 0.60 -1.10
CA ALA A 148 17.94 1.30 -0.04
C ALA A 148 16.94 0.42 0.71
N LEU A 149 16.35 -0.58 0.03
CA LEU A 149 15.38 -1.52 0.61
C LEU A 149 16.03 -2.78 1.20
N LYS A 150 17.36 -2.88 1.17
CA LYS A 150 18.08 -4.02 1.76
C LYS A 150 17.61 -4.28 3.20
N ASN A 151 17.42 -5.54 3.54
CA ASN A 151 16.94 -5.99 4.86
C ASN A 151 15.54 -5.47 5.25
N SER A 152 14.68 -5.15 4.26
CA SER A 152 13.29 -4.77 4.50
C SER A 152 12.32 -5.78 3.87
N LYS A 153 11.06 -5.77 4.35
CA LYS A 153 9.98 -6.59 3.79
C LYS A 153 9.28 -5.92 2.60
N VAL A 154 9.64 -4.67 2.29
CA VAL A 154 9.06 -3.90 1.18
C VAL A 154 9.51 -4.52 -0.14
N LYS A 155 8.56 -4.79 -1.01
CA LYS A 155 8.85 -5.33 -2.35
C LYS A 155 9.33 -4.22 -3.28
N LEU A 156 10.13 -4.59 -4.28
CA LEU A 156 10.56 -3.68 -5.32
C LEU A 156 9.88 -4.07 -6.63
N ALA A 157 9.23 -3.10 -7.26
CA ALA A 157 8.59 -3.22 -8.55
C ALA A 157 9.21 -2.24 -9.56
N ALA A 158 9.19 -2.60 -10.82
CA ALA A 158 9.52 -1.71 -11.92
C ALA A 158 8.33 -1.63 -12.88
N VAL A 159 8.10 -0.45 -13.43
CA VAL A 159 7.12 -0.31 -14.51
C VAL A 159 7.63 -0.95 -15.78
N SER A 160 6.76 -1.69 -16.47
CA SER A 160 7.07 -2.26 -17.77
C SER A 160 6.97 -1.21 -18.86
N THR A 161 7.79 -1.35 -19.92
CA THR A 161 7.78 -0.51 -21.12
C THR A 161 7.95 0.98 -20.89
N GLY A 162 8.51 1.39 -19.72
CA GLY A 162 8.73 2.79 -19.38
C GLY A 162 7.45 3.61 -19.17
N PHE A 163 6.32 2.97 -18.89
CA PHE A 163 5.05 3.66 -18.60
C PHE A 163 5.19 4.64 -17.43
N PRO A 164 4.58 5.85 -17.45
CA PRO A 164 3.70 6.37 -18.52
C PRO A 164 4.42 7.17 -19.62
N ALA A 165 5.64 7.64 -19.37
CA ALA A 165 6.32 8.62 -20.23
C ALA A 165 7.27 8.00 -21.28
N GLY A 166 7.35 6.69 -21.37
CA GLY A 166 8.27 6.00 -22.29
C GLY A 166 9.74 6.08 -21.86
N LEU A 167 10.01 6.38 -20.60
CA LEU A 167 11.37 6.50 -20.07
C LEU A 167 11.97 5.12 -19.87
N SER A 168 12.77 4.69 -20.83
CA SER A 168 13.61 3.50 -20.75
C SER A 168 14.99 3.87 -21.27
N PRO A 169 16.08 3.32 -20.68
CA PRO A 169 17.41 3.50 -21.23
C PRO A 169 17.45 2.96 -22.67
N LEU A 170 18.13 3.68 -23.53
CA LEU A 170 18.49 3.13 -24.85
C LEU A 170 19.55 2.04 -24.65
N PRO A 171 19.52 0.97 -25.45
CA PRO A 171 20.54 -0.07 -25.41
C PRO A 171 21.91 0.47 -25.81
#